data_53b58e374c8e7840f69ee093d47f8a61
#
_entry.id   53b58e374c8e7840f69ee093d47f8a61
#
_cell.length_a   1.000
_cell.length_b   1.000
_cell.length_c   1.000
_cell.angle_alpha   90.00
_cell.angle_beta   90.00
_cell.angle_gamma   90.00
#
_symmetry.space_group_name_H-M   'P 1'
#
loop_
_entity.id
_entity.type
_entity.pdbx_description
1 polymer ?
#
loop_
_entity_poly.entity_id
_entity_poly.type
_entity_poly.pdbx_seq_one_letter_code
_entity_poly.pdbx_strand_id
1 'polypeptide(L)'
;MSLTIFPTFFPDFRCKAGACRHTCCQTWEIDIDEDTKDYYQTLKNPLCQELRQWMGTSEDGSTCFRLNEKGYCHFLNKAGLCRLVLELGEDALCDICREHPRFYKYPCGAELSGTGLCCERTVEEIAGHLPLTFELLDPEAAEQKPMTVTFSQLMDELLLPLSEEECHFTLDLSPKAVSAMLDAMADTEPIDAAWTKDLSWMQACAEDLVDKAKAHPPKVPAGFWDAIYQYIIYRQLDLASPEDWDQPAVPVSVLARFAAESTLFIYLEAVRTGDPFRAVSRWSEQIEYDTDNWRDQIEELTSHFLISNP
;
A
#
# COMPACT_ATOMS: atom_id res chain seq x y z
N MET A 1 10.26 23.64 -10.45
CA MET A 1 11.11 22.46 -10.67
C MET A 1 10.40 21.31 -9.98
N SER A 2 10.03 20.29 -10.72
CA SER A 2 9.33 19.13 -10.14
C SER A 2 10.37 18.05 -9.89
N LEU A 3 10.74 17.79 -8.62
CA LEU A 3 11.64 16.72 -8.24
C LEU A 3 10.91 15.38 -8.45
N THR A 4 11.57 14.38 -9.05
CA THR A 4 11.04 13.01 -9.09
C THR A 4 11.71 12.20 -7.97
N ILE A 5 10.90 11.54 -7.14
CA ILE A 5 11.35 10.84 -5.93
C ILE A 5 10.82 9.41 -5.97
N PHE A 6 11.70 8.44 -5.74
CA PHE A 6 11.30 7.03 -5.71
C PHE A 6 12.24 6.19 -4.83
N PRO A 7 11.76 5.07 -4.24
CA PRO A 7 12.62 4.13 -3.53
C PRO A 7 13.67 3.53 -4.48
N THR A 8 14.87 3.30 -4.00
CA THR A 8 16.00 2.80 -4.81
C THR A 8 15.71 1.51 -5.57
N PHE A 9 14.78 0.67 -5.09
CA PHE A 9 14.37 -0.56 -5.77
C PHE A 9 13.36 -0.35 -6.91
N PHE A 10 12.72 0.82 -6.98
CA PHE A 10 11.57 1.04 -7.87
C PHE A 10 11.90 0.91 -9.38
N PRO A 11 13.03 1.43 -9.91
CA PRO A 11 13.35 1.30 -11.33
C PRO A 11 13.50 -0.14 -11.82
N ASP A 12 13.97 -1.03 -10.94
CA ASP A 12 14.19 -2.43 -11.23
C ASP A 12 13.02 -3.34 -10.82
N PHE A 13 11.94 -2.75 -10.31
CA PHE A 13 10.76 -3.52 -9.89
C PHE A 13 10.16 -4.32 -11.06
N ARG A 14 9.97 -5.61 -10.84
CA ARG A 14 9.32 -6.53 -11.80
C ARG A 14 8.32 -7.41 -11.07
N CYS A 15 7.11 -7.47 -11.63
CA CYS A 15 6.09 -8.39 -11.15
C CYS A 15 6.58 -9.84 -11.25
N LYS A 16 6.37 -10.64 -10.20
CA LYS A 16 6.73 -12.06 -10.19
C LYS A 16 5.64 -12.98 -10.71
N ALA A 17 4.53 -12.42 -11.19
CA ALA A 17 3.43 -13.10 -11.85
C ALA A 17 2.95 -14.36 -11.10
N GLY A 18 2.95 -15.52 -11.74
CA GLY A 18 2.52 -16.79 -11.13
C GLY A 18 3.37 -17.31 -9.97
N ALA A 19 4.47 -16.65 -9.62
CA ALA A 19 5.29 -16.99 -8.45
C ALA A 19 4.78 -16.33 -7.15
N CYS A 20 3.76 -15.47 -7.22
CA CYS A 20 3.10 -14.92 -6.03
C CYS A 20 2.35 -16.01 -5.27
N ARG A 21 2.47 -16.02 -3.94
CA ARG A 21 1.65 -16.87 -3.04
C ARG A 21 0.22 -16.35 -2.95
N HIS A 22 0.07 -15.02 -3.03
CA HIS A 22 -1.20 -14.31 -3.01
C HIS A 22 -1.27 -13.40 -4.25
N THR A 23 -2.16 -13.74 -5.18
CA THR A 23 -2.34 -12.95 -6.41
C THR A 23 -3.08 -11.66 -6.12
N CYS A 24 -2.70 -10.56 -6.78
CA CYS A 24 -3.46 -9.31 -6.79
C CYS A 24 -4.68 -9.35 -7.75
N CYS A 25 -4.85 -10.40 -8.56
CA CYS A 25 -5.98 -10.58 -9.46
C CYS A 25 -7.19 -11.23 -8.74
N GLN A 26 -7.57 -10.68 -7.57
CA GLN A 26 -8.67 -11.21 -6.76
C GLN A 26 -9.26 -10.14 -5.83
N THR A 27 -10.49 -10.36 -5.39
CA THR A 27 -11.23 -9.66 -4.32
C THR A 27 -11.58 -8.21 -4.58
N TRP A 28 -10.86 -7.46 -5.38
CA TRP A 28 -11.11 -6.05 -5.66
C TRP A 28 -11.58 -5.83 -7.10
N GLU A 29 -12.33 -4.78 -7.29
CA GLU A 29 -12.88 -4.40 -8.58
C GLU A 29 -11.76 -3.84 -9.47
N ILE A 30 -11.74 -4.26 -10.72
CA ILE A 30 -10.71 -3.85 -11.70
C ILE A 30 -11.41 -3.01 -12.76
N ASP A 31 -11.29 -1.70 -12.65
CA ASP A 31 -11.82 -0.77 -13.62
C ASP A 31 -11.09 -0.89 -14.95
N ILE A 32 -11.86 -0.70 -16.01
CA ILE A 32 -11.37 -0.73 -17.39
C ILE A 32 -11.55 0.67 -17.95
N ASP A 33 -10.45 1.34 -18.28
CA ASP A 33 -10.47 2.64 -18.92
C ASP A 33 -11.19 2.60 -20.30
N GLU A 34 -11.74 3.74 -20.72
CA GLU A 34 -12.58 3.81 -21.93
C GLU A 34 -11.80 3.42 -23.20
N ASP A 35 -10.52 3.77 -23.31
CA ASP A 35 -9.68 3.43 -24.47
C ASP A 35 -9.49 1.91 -24.57
N THR A 36 -9.21 1.28 -23.44
CA THR A 36 -9.07 -0.19 -23.37
C THR A 36 -10.41 -0.89 -23.62
N LYS A 37 -11.52 -0.37 -23.10
CA LYS A 37 -12.87 -0.88 -23.36
C LYS A 37 -13.19 -0.84 -24.86
N ASP A 38 -12.92 0.28 -25.52
CA ASP A 38 -13.14 0.44 -26.96
C ASP A 38 -12.23 -0.51 -27.76
N TYR A 39 -10.96 -0.64 -27.36
CA TYR A 39 -10.06 -1.63 -27.93
C TYR A 39 -10.61 -3.05 -27.84
N TYR A 40 -11.08 -3.49 -26.68
CA TYR A 40 -11.67 -4.82 -26.48
C TYR A 40 -12.90 -5.07 -27.34
N GLN A 41 -13.69 -4.04 -27.65
CA GLN A 41 -14.83 -4.15 -28.55
C GLN A 41 -14.42 -4.39 -30.00
N THR A 42 -13.27 -3.87 -30.43
CA THR A 42 -12.77 -3.97 -31.80
C THR A 42 -12.02 -5.29 -32.07
N LEU A 43 -11.62 -6.01 -31.02
CA LEU A 43 -10.86 -7.24 -31.14
C LEU A 43 -11.62 -8.32 -31.94
N LYS A 44 -10.92 -8.99 -32.83
CA LYS A 44 -11.41 -10.13 -33.62
C LYS A 44 -10.83 -11.48 -33.12
N ASN A 45 -10.19 -11.49 -31.97
CA ASN A 45 -9.63 -12.68 -31.32
C ASN A 45 -10.77 -13.51 -30.67
N PRO A 46 -10.65 -14.85 -30.57
CA PRO A 46 -11.60 -15.68 -29.80
C PRO A 46 -11.84 -15.21 -28.37
N LEU A 47 -10.84 -14.60 -27.73
CA LEU A 47 -10.93 -14.02 -26.39
C LEU A 47 -11.95 -12.87 -26.29
N CYS A 48 -12.28 -12.22 -27.41
CA CYS A 48 -13.20 -11.07 -27.42
C CYS A 48 -14.61 -11.40 -26.90
N GLN A 49 -15.07 -12.64 -27.07
CA GLN A 49 -16.37 -13.05 -26.53
C GLN A 49 -16.32 -13.17 -25.01
N GLU A 50 -15.23 -13.73 -24.48
CA GLU A 50 -15.00 -13.80 -23.03
C GLU A 50 -14.86 -12.41 -22.41
N LEU A 51 -14.10 -11.52 -23.05
CA LEU A 51 -13.97 -10.11 -22.62
C LEU A 51 -15.32 -9.44 -22.48
N ARG A 52 -16.16 -9.50 -23.53
CA ARG A 52 -17.52 -8.91 -23.49
C ARG A 52 -18.43 -9.54 -22.45
N GLN A 53 -18.26 -10.82 -22.16
CA GLN A 53 -19.06 -11.53 -21.17
C GLN A 53 -18.63 -11.14 -19.72
N TRP A 54 -17.33 -10.95 -19.50
CA TRP A 54 -16.76 -10.71 -18.18
C TRP A 54 -16.52 -9.24 -17.86
N MET A 55 -16.73 -8.34 -18.81
CA MET A 55 -16.92 -6.92 -18.52
C MET A 55 -18.31 -6.68 -17.92
N GLY A 56 -18.36 -5.79 -16.94
CA GLY A 56 -19.57 -5.38 -16.25
C GLY A 56 -19.61 -3.88 -16.03
N THR A 57 -20.56 -3.47 -15.22
CA THR A 57 -20.67 -2.10 -14.72
C THR A 57 -20.64 -2.17 -13.21
N SER A 58 -19.79 -1.38 -12.59
CA SER A 58 -19.69 -1.20 -11.14
C SER A 58 -20.87 -0.40 -10.59
N GLU A 59 -20.94 -0.23 -9.28
CA GLU A 59 -21.99 0.52 -8.61
C GLU A 59 -21.97 2.02 -8.99
N ASP A 60 -20.79 2.59 -9.22
CA ASP A 60 -20.59 3.98 -9.66
C ASP A 60 -20.81 4.20 -11.16
N GLY A 61 -21.05 3.13 -11.94
CA GLY A 61 -21.31 3.16 -13.36
C GLY A 61 -20.07 2.99 -14.24
N SER A 62 -18.87 2.82 -13.69
CA SER A 62 -17.65 2.54 -14.45
C SER A 62 -17.67 1.14 -15.07
N THR A 63 -16.85 0.91 -16.10
CA THR A 63 -16.70 -0.42 -16.69
C THR A 63 -15.63 -1.20 -15.91
N CYS A 64 -15.94 -2.44 -15.49
CA CYS A 64 -15.03 -3.24 -14.70
C CYS A 64 -14.99 -4.69 -15.16
N PHE A 65 -13.96 -5.45 -14.74
CA PHE A 65 -13.95 -6.91 -14.85
C PHE A 65 -14.74 -7.54 -13.71
N ARG A 66 -15.67 -8.46 -14.07
CA ARG A 66 -16.34 -9.29 -13.09
C ARG A 66 -15.40 -10.37 -12.57
N LEU A 67 -15.45 -10.58 -11.26
CA LEU A 67 -14.76 -11.70 -10.63
C LEU A 67 -15.59 -13.00 -10.79
N ASN A 68 -14.91 -14.14 -10.77
CA ASN A 68 -15.57 -15.43 -10.74
C ASN A 68 -16.15 -15.73 -9.34
N GLU A 69 -16.89 -16.84 -9.19
CA GLU A 69 -17.52 -17.26 -7.92
C GLU A 69 -16.55 -17.41 -6.74
N LYS A 70 -15.26 -17.48 -6.99
CA LYS A 70 -14.20 -17.57 -5.97
C LYS A 70 -13.52 -16.22 -5.70
N GLY A 71 -14.00 -15.14 -6.29
CA GLY A 71 -13.42 -13.83 -6.14
C GLY A 71 -12.14 -13.58 -6.96
N TYR A 72 -11.83 -14.42 -7.95
CA TYR A 72 -10.68 -14.22 -8.83
C TYR A 72 -11.06 -13.58 -10.16
N CYS A 73 -10.15 -12.81 -10.75
CA CYS A 73 -10.27 -12.37 -12.13
C CYS A 73 -10.45 -13.59 -13.07
N HIS A 74 -11.43 -13.52 -13.96
CA HIS A 74 -11.70 -14.59 -14.91
C HIS A 74 -10.51 -14.95 -15.80
N PHE A 75 -9.68 -13.93 -16.12
CA PHE A 75 -8.52 -14.11 -17.01
C PHE A 75 -7.28 -14.65 -16.30
N LEU A 76 -7.34 -14.92 -15.00
CA LEU A 76 -6.28 -15.61 -14.28
C LEU A 76 -6.36 -17.12 -14.57
N ASN A 77 -5.30 -17.70 -15.14
CA ASN A 77 -5.27 -19.13 -15.40
C ASN A 77 -4.82 -19.94 -14.15
N LYS A 78 -4.84 -21.25 -14.25
CA LYS A 78 -4.48 -22.17 -13.14
C LYS A 78 -3.00 -22.07 -12.71
N ALA A 79 -2.15 -21.49 -13.54
CA ALA A 79 -0.74 -21.23 -13.22
C ALA A 79 -0.50 -19.85 -12.61
N GLY A 80 -1.56 -19.08 -12.28
CA GLY A 80 -1.46 -17.73 -11.74
C GLY A 80 -1.01 -16.69 -12.78
N LEU A 81 -1.18 -16.97 -14.08
CA LEU A 81 -0.79 -16.08 -15.17
C LEU A 81 -2.02 -15.45 -15.82
N CYS A 82 -1.91 -14.17 -16.19
CA CYS A 82 -2.94 -13.45 -16.90
C CYS A 82 -3.05 -13.93 -18.35
N ARG A 83 -4.23 -14.41 -18.76
CA ARG A 83 -4.49 -14.83 -20.15
C ARG A 83 -4.48 -13.67 -21.13
N LEU A 84 -4.85 -12.46 -20.71
CA LEU A 84 -4.78 -11.27 -21.58
C LEU A 84 -3.33 -11.03 -22.00
N VAL A 85 -2.39 -11.08 -21.06
CA VAL A 85 -0.95 -10.97 -21.37
C VAL A 85 -0.46 -12.09 -22.27
N LEU A 86 -0.85 -13.33 -21.98
CA LEU A 86 -0.37 -14.49 -22.75
C LEU A 86 -0.89 -14.52 -24.20
N GLU A 87 -2.12 -14.06 -24.42
CA GLU A 87 -2.80 -14.18 -25.71
C GLU A 87 -2.75 -12.88 -26.53
N LEU A 88 -2.65 -11.71 -25.90
CA LEU A 88 -2.72 -10.39 -26.54
C LEU A 88 -1.47 -9.53 -26.30
N GLY A 89 -0.65 -9.84 -25.29
CA GLY A 89 0.48 -9.03 -24.87
C GLY A 89 0.15 -8.04 -23.75
N GLU A 90 1.17 -7.45 -23.13
CA GLU A 90 1.03 -6.48 -22.02
C GLU A 90 0.30 -5.20 -22.45
N ASP A 91 0.48 -4.77 -23.69
CA ASP A 91 -0.17 -3.58 -24.25
C ASP A 91 -1.72 -3.69 -24.31
N ALA A 92 -2.24 -4.89 -24.14
CA ALA A 92 -3.69 -5.14 -24.09
C ALA A 92 -4.29 -5.02 -22.68
N LEU A 93 -3.49 -4.74 -21.67
CA LEU A 93 -3.98 -4.55 -20.31
C LEU A 93 -4.62 -3.16 -20.15
N CYS A 94 -5.71 -3.08 -19.38
CA CYS A 94 -6.22 -1.79 -18.90
C CYS A 94 -5.22 -1.14 -17.95
N ASP A 95 -5.34 0.17 -17.78
CA ASP A 95 -4.38 0.99 -17.04
C ASP A 95 -4.14 0.45 -15.64
N ILE A 96 -5.19 0.14 -14.89
CA ILE A 96 -5.07 -0.44 -13.54
C ILE A 96 -4.25 -1.74 -13.57
N CYS A 97 -4.52 -2.66 -14.48
CA CYS A 97 -3.78 -3.93 -14.56
C CYS A 97 -2.32 -3.74 -14.98
N ARG A 98 -2.04 -2.75 -15.84
CA ARG A 98 -0.70 -2.44 -16.32
C ARG A 98 0.15 -1.76 -15.27
N GLU A 99 -0.43 -0.80 -14.57
CA GLU A 99 0.28 0.01 -13.60
C GLU A 99 0.38 -0.65 -12.21
N HIS A 100 -0.61 -1.46 -11.83
CA HIS A 100 -0.57 -2.13 -10.53
C HIS A 100 0.75 -2.93 -10.30
N PRO A 101 1.41 -2.77 -9.15
CA PRO A 101 1.04 -2.02 -7.95
C PRO A 101 1.64 -0.62 -7.87
N ARG A 102 2.02 0.00 -8.99
CA ARG A 102 2.65 1.33 -9.02
C ARG A 102 1.68 2.41 -8.59
N PHE A 103 2.21 3.43 -7.94
CA PHE A 103 1.48 4.65 -7.63
C PHE A 103 2.35 5.87 -7.98
N TYR A 104 1.66 6.97 -8.26
CA TYR A 104 2.26 8.28 -8.54
C TYR A 104 1.48 9.31 -7.73
N LYS A 105 2.17 10.18 -6.98
CA LYS A 105 1.60 11.20 -6.13
C LYS A 105 2.44 12.48 -6.23
N TYR A 106 1.87 13.62 -5.88
CA TYR A 106 2.50 14.92 -6.14
C TYR A 106 2.57 15.82 -4.90
N PRO A 107 3.23 15.42 -3.80
CA PRO A 107 3.41 16.26 -2.63
C PRO A 107 4.45 17.35 -2.86
N CYS A 108 4.24 18.52 -2.26
CA CYS A 108 5.24 19.60 -2.21
C CYS A 108 5.79 20.02 -3.59
N GLY A 109 5.02 19.83 -4.68
CA GLY A 109 5.48 20.11 -6.03
C GLY A 109 6.52 19.12 -6.57
N ALA A 110 6.72 17.98 -5.91
CA ALA A 110 7.52 16.86 -6.37
C ALA A 110 6.62 15.74 -6.91
N GLU A 111 7.13 14.87 -7.77
CA GLU A 111 6.51 13.62 -8.16
C GLU A 111 7.06 12.48 -7.31
N LEU A 112 6.20 11.84 -6.51
CA LEU A 112 6.52 10.62 -5.79
C LEU A 112 6.02 9.41 -6.55
N SER A 113 6.86 8.40 -6.69
CA SER A 113 6.47 7.10 -7.26
C SER A 113 6.96 5.94 -6.42
N GLY A 114 6.25 4.83 -6.52
CA GLY A 114 6.59 3.62 -5.78
C GLY A 114 5.63 2.48 -6.09
N THR A 115 5.61 1.46 -5.23
CA THR A 115 4.73 0.29 -5.38
C THR A 115 3.96 0.00 -4.10
N GLY A 116 2.69 -0.41 -4.24
CA GLY A 116 1.78 -0.68 -3.12
C GLY A 116 2.22 -1.84 -2.24
N LEU A 117 2.04 -1.70 -0.93
CA LEU A 117 2.37 -2.74 0.06
C LEU A 117 1.47 -3.99 -0.02
N CYS A 118 0.32 -3.91 -0.68
CA CYS A 118 -0.52 -5.08 -0.98
C CYS A 118 0.19 -6.09 -1.89
N CYS A 119 1.21 -5.66 -2.64
CA CYS A 119 1.99 -6.51 -3.49
C CYS A 119 3.08 -7.25 -2.71
N GLU A 120 3.03 -8.57 -2.73
CA GLU A 120 4.03 -9.44 -2.10
C GLU A 120 5.46 -9.13 -2.57
N ARG A 121 5.62 -8.77 -3.86
CA ARG A 121 6.93 -8.41 -4.41
C ARG A 121 7.45 -7.09 -3.84
N THR A 122 6.59 -6.10 -3.60
CA THR A 122 7.00 -4.84 -2.95
C THR A 122 7.61 -5.09 -1.57
N VAL A 123 6.96 -5.94 -0.77
CA VAL A 123 7.46 -6.27 0.57
C VAL A 123 8.80 -7.01 0.51
N GLU A 124 8.98 -7.89 -0.49
CA GLU A 124 10.27 -8.56 -0.74
C GLU A 124 11.37 -7.58 -1.17
N GLU A 125 11.04 -6.60 -2.03
CA GLU A 125 12.00 -5.56 -2.44
C GLU A 125 12.41 -4.69 -1.26
N ILE A 126 11.47 -4.25 -0.41
CA ILE A 126 11.80 -3.50 0.80
C ILE A 126 12.74 -4.31 1.69
N ALA A 127 12.42 -5.60 1.93
CA ALA A 127 13.26 -6.47 2.75
C ALA A 127 14.65 -6.73 2.15
N GLY A 128 14.79 -6.65 0.84
CA GLY A 128 16.05 -6.81 0.11
C GLY A 128 16.92 -5.55 0.00
N HIS A 129 16.34 -4.37 0.28
CA HIS A 129 16.98 -3.06 0.12
C HIS A 129 16.97 -2.27 1.44
N LEU A 130 17.53 -2.85 2.48
CA LEU A 130 17.64 -2.23 3.81
C LEU A 130 19.03 -1.64 4.05
N PRO A 131 19.14 -0.46 4.71
CA PRO A 131 18.06 0.42 5.09
C PRO A 131 17.34 1.01 3.88
N LEU A 132 16.05 1.35 4.04
CA LEU A 132 15.27 1.97 2.96
C LEU A 132 15.88 3.32 2.58
N THR A 133 16.10 3.51 1.29
CA THR A 133 16.64 4.75 0.72
C THR A 133 15.84 5.16 -0.50
N PHE A 134 15.92 6.45 -0.83
CA PHE A 134 15.19 7.05 -1.93
C PHE A 134 16.15 7.72 -2.90
N GLU A 135 15.78 7.79 -4.16
CA GLU A 135 16.47 8.55 -5.17
C GLU A 135 15.69 9.82 -5.48
N LEU A 136 16.40 10.95 -5.51
CA LEU A 136 15.91 12.25 -5.91
C LEU A 136 16.53 12.59 -7.27
N LEU A 137 15.68 12.83 -8.26
CA LEU A 137 16.06 13.17 -9.62
C LEU A 137 15.48 14.54 -9.97
N ASP A 138 16.35 15.48 -10.36
CA ASP A 138 15.93 16.73 -10.98
C ASP A 138 15.84 16.52 -12.50
N PRO A 139 14.65 16.51 -13.11
CA PRO A 139 14.48 16.25 -14.54
C PRO A 139 15.06 17.35 -15.43
N GLU A 140 15.32 18.55 -14.88
CA GLU A 140 15.92 19.66 -15.64
C GLU A 140 17.45 19.65 -15.60
N ALA A 141 18.07 18.86 -14.75
CA ALA A 141 19.53 18.78 -14.62
C ALA A 141 20.09 17.80 -15.67
N ALA A 142 20.62 18.35 -16.76
CA ALA A 142 21.02 17.65 -17.98
C ALA A 142 22.05 16.50 -17.83
N GLU A 143 22.71 16.33 -16.68
CA GLU A 143 23.74 15.28 -16.44
C GLU A 143 23.88 14.82 -14.99
N GLN A 144 22.91 15.06 -14.11
CA GLN A 144 23.03 14.62 -12.72
C GLN A 144 22.62 13.16 -12.54
N LYS A 145 23.45 12.43 -11.78
CA LYS A 145 23.06 11.15 -11.21
C LYS A 145 22.02 11.38 -10.11
N PRO A 146 21.03 10.50 -9.95
CA PRO A 146 20.12 10.59 -8.82
C PRO A 146 20.89 10.73 -7.49
N MET A 147 20.37 11.56 -6.60
CA MET A 147 20.91 11.68 -5.25
C MET A 147 20.20 10.67 -4.36
N THR A 148 20.96 9.74 -3.80
CA THR A 148 20.43 8.76 -2.85
C THR A 148 20.38 9.38 -1.45
N VAL A 149 19.22 9.34 -0.81
CA VAL A 149 18.97 9.91 0.53
C VAL A 149 18.31 8.89 1.45
N THR A 150 18.51 9.06 2.76
CA THR A 150 17.74 8.36 3.79
C THR A 150 16.34 8.97 3.94
N PHE A 151 15.47 8.31 4.70
CA PHE A 151 14.12 8.84 4.96
C PHE A 151 14.17 10.20 5.69
N SER A 152 15.02 10.35 6.70
CA SER A 152 15.19 11.64 7.41
C SER A 152 15.63 12.77 6.48
N GLN A 153 16.62 12.51 5.61
CA GLN A 153 17.06 13.47 4.61
C GLN A 153 15.98 13.79 3.58
N LEU A 154 15.16 12.82 3.19
CA LEU A 154 14.02 13.05 2.31
C LEU A 154 13.01 14.01 2.94
N MET A 155 12.72 13.84 4.25
CA MET A 155 11.79 14.72 4.96
C MET A 155 12.32 16.15 5.03
N ASP A 156 13.63 16.34 5.23
CA ASP A 156 14.29 17.64 5.19
C ASP A 156 14.20 18.30 3.79
N GLU A 157 14.45 17.54 2.72
CA GLU A 157 14.36 18.03 1.33
C GLU A 157 12.94 18.46 0.95
N LEU A 158 11.92 17.77 1.47
CA LEU A 158 10.52 18.12 1.26
C LEU A 158 10.00 19.22 2.19
N LEU A 159 10.83 19.71 3.11
CA LEU A 159 10.46 20.67 4.14
C LEU A 159 9.29 20.20 5.02
N LEU A 160 9.18 18.89 5.24
CA LEU A 160 8.19 18.24 6.09
C LEU A 160 8.87 17.80 7.41
N PRO A 161 8.91 18.64 8.44
CA PRO A 161 9.73 18.37 9.61
C PRO A 161 9.18 17.22 10.45
N LEU A 162 9.99 16.18 10.62
CA LEU A 162 9.86 15.13 11.62
C LEU A 162 11.10 15.19 12.52
N SER A 163 10.92 14.95 13.81
CA SER A 163 12.07 14.73 14.69
C SER A 163 12.80 13.44 14.31
N GLU A 164 14.06 13.32 14.71
CA GLU A 164 14.84 12.09 14.46
C GLU A 164 14.14 10.85 15.04
N GLU A 165 13.47 10.98 16.19
CA GLU A 165 12.71 9.90 16.81
C GLU A 165 11.48 9.52 15.96
N GLU A 166 10.79 10.51 15.36
CA GLU A 166 9.64 10.27 14.48
C GLU A 166 10.03 9.73 13.11
N CYS A 167 11.30 9.80 12.71
CA CYS A 167 11.81 9.15 11.51
C CYS A 167 11.99 7.63 11.66
N HIS A 168 11.86 7.09 12.88
CA HIS A 168 12.10 5.68 13.21
C HIS A 168 10.91 5.04 13.92
N PHE A 169 10.69 3.77 13.64
CA PHE A 169 9.68 2.99 14.31
C PHE A 169 10.13 2.59 15.72
N THR A 170 9.32 2.96 16.71
CA THR A 170 9.49 2.49 18.08
C THR A 170 8.36 1.53 18.45
N LEU A 171 8.70 0.29 18.74
CA LEU A 171 7.73 -0.74 19.13
C LEU A 171 7.20 -0.46 20.54
N ASP A 172 5.94 -0.05 20.65
CA ASP A 172 5.23 0.14 21.92
C ASP A 172 4.21 -0.99 22.15
N LEU A 173 4.57 -1.95 22.99
CA LEU A 173 3.71 -3.05 23.42
C LEU A 173 2.96 -2.74 24.73
N SER A 174 2.80 -1.47 25.09
CA SER A 174 1.98 -1.10 26.26
C SER A 174 0.50 -1.44 26.01
N PRO A 175 -0.24 -1.82 27.07
CA PRO A 175 -1.68 -2.12 26.94
C PRO A 175 -2.47 -0.97 26.30
N LYS A 176 -2.07 0.28 26.57
CA LYS A 176 -2.71 1.48 26.01
C LYS A 176 -2.50 1.56 24.50
N ALA A 177 -1.26 1.39 24.01
CA ALA A 177 -0.96 1.46 22.59
C ALA A 177 -1.63 0.33 21.81
N VAL A 178 -1.59 -0.89 22.35
CA VAL A 178 -2.21 -2.07 21.73
C VAL A 178 -3.74 -1.94 21.69
N SER A 179 -4.40 -1.47 22.77
CA SER A 179 -5.84 -1.25 22.77
C SER A 179 -6.24 -0.19 21.74
N ALA A 180 -5.60 0.97 21.75
CA ALA A 180 -5.92 2.06 20.83
C ALA A 180 -5.76 1.63 19.35
N MET A 181 -4.69 0.90 19.03
CA MET A 181 -4.48 0.36 17.70
C MET A 181 -5.55 -0.66 17.28
N LEU A 182 -5.93 -1.59 18.18
CA LEU A 182 -6.97 -2.58 17.89
C LEU A 182 -8.36 -1.94 17.75
N ASP A 183 -8.66 -0.90 18.52
CA ASP A 183 -9.89 -0.13 18.40
C ASP A 183 -9.95 0.59 17.05
N ALA A 184 -8.86 1.27 16.64
CA ALA A 184 -8.77 1.91 15.33
C ALA A 184 -8.94 0.92 14.16
N MET A 185 -8.40 -0.30 14.27
CA MET A 185 -8.61 -1.33 13.25
C MET A 185 -10.03 -1.90 13.25
N ALA A 186 -10.72 -1.87 14.39
CA ALA A 186 -12.10 -2.36 14.51
C ALA A 186 -13.13 -1.39 13.92
N ASP A 187 -12.80 -0.11 13.85
CA ASP A 187 -13.66 0.93 13.27
C ASP A 187 -13.60 0.95 11.72
N THR A 188 -12.76 0.13 11.10
CA THR A 188 -12.66 0.02 9.64
C THR A 188 -13.72 -0.92 9.06
N GLU A 189 -14.19 -0.63 7.83
CA GLU A 189 -15.01 -1.56 7.08
C GLU A 189 -14.19 -2.79 6.67
N PRO A 190 -14.59 -4.01 7.07
CA PRO A 190 -13.76 -5.18 6.86
C PRO A 190 -13.81 -5.66 5.39
N ILE A 191 -12.64 -5.89 4.81
CA ILE A 191 -12.50 -6.45 3.45
C ILE A 191 -13.15 -7.84 3.31
N ASP A 192 -13.17 -8.62 4.39
CA ASP A 192 -13.81 -9.94 4.43
C ASP A 192 -14.09 -10.43 5.86
N ALA A 193 -14.88 -11.51 5.97
CA ALA A 193 -15.22 -12.12 7.26
C ALA A 193 -13.99 -12.69 8.02
N ALA A 194 -12.88 -12.98 7.33
CA ALA A 194 -11.65 -13.45 7.97
C ALA A 194 -10.99 -12.32 8.74
N TRP A 195 -10.98 -11.10 8.17
CA TRP A 195 -10.47 -9.90 8.86
C TRP A 195 -11.19 -9.67 10.19
N THR A 196 -12.54 -9.61 10.16
CA THR A 196 -13.35 -9.43 11.37
C THR A 196 -13.08 -10.49 12.44
N LYS A 197 -12.95 -11.76 12.02
CA LYS A 197 -12.66 -12.87 12.92
C LYS A 197 -11.27 -12.77 13.53
N ASP A 198 -10.27 -12.45 12.74
CA ASP A 198 -8.89 -12.34 13.16
C ASP A 198 -8.70 -11.18 14.13
N LEU A 199 -9.31 -10.02 13.83
CA LEU A 199 -9.28 -8.85 14.71
C LEU A 199 -9.99 -9.11 16.04
N SER A 200 -11.18 -9.74 16.02
CA SER A 200 -11.88 -10.14 17.24
C SER A 200 -11.04 -11.08 18.11
N TRP A 201 -10.30 -11.98 17.48
CA TRP A 201 -9.37 -12.85 18.18
C TRP A 201 -8.20 -12.06 18.79
N MET A 202 -7.61 -11.13 18.04
CA MET A 202 -6.52 -10.28 18.55
C MET A 202 -6.96 -9.44 19.75
N GLN A 203 -8.18 -8.87 19.70
CA GLN A 203 -8.75 -8.14 20.83
C GLN A 203 -8.95 -9.03 22.07
N ALA A 204 -9.51 -10.24 21.88
CA ALA A 204 -9.75 -11.17 22.97
C ALA A 204 -8.48 -11.75 23.60
N CYS A 205 -7.38 -11.84 22.84
CA CYS A 205 -6.12 -12.46 23.23
C CYS A 205 -4.94 -11.45 23.27
N ALA A 206 -5.22 -10.15 23.43
CA ALA A 206 -4.22 -9.09 23.31
C ALA A 206 -3.02 -9.27 24.26
N GLU A 207 -3.28 -9.63 25.53
CA GLU A 207 -2.21 -9.86 26.52
C GLU A 207 -1.32 -11.05 26.14
N ASP A 208 -1.93 -12.19 25.78
CA ASP A 208 -1.19 -13.39 25.35
C ASP A 208 -0.38 -13.11 24.06
N LEU A 209 -0.93 -12.32 23.15
CA LEU A 209 -0.27 -11.93 21.92
C LEU A 209 0.94 -11.03 22.18
N VAL A 210 0.82 -10.08 23.10
CA VAL A 210 1.92 -9.21 23.55
C VAL A 210 3.03 -10.04 24.23
N ASP A 211 2.67 -10.99 25.07
CA ASP A 211 3.64 -11.86 25.72
C ASP A 211 4.35 -12.78 24.73
N LYS A 212 3.61 -13.29 23.73
CA LYS A 212 4.20 -14.02 22.61
C LYS A 212 5.15 -13.14 21.78
N ALA A 213 4.78 -11.88 21.53
CA ALA A 213 5.59 -10.91 20.81
C ALA A 213 6.93 -10.63 21.50
N LYS A 214 6.93 -10.50 22.82
CA LYS A 214 8.13 -10.33 23.66
C LYS A 214 9.02 -11.58 23.65
N ALA A 215 8.43 -12.76 23.74
CA ALA A 215 9.15 -14.02 23.81
C ALA A 215 9.68 -14.50 22.44
N HIS A 216 8.93 -14.24 21.38
CA HIS A 216 9.16 -14.74 20.04
C HIS A 216 8.89 -13.67 18.97
N PRO A 217 9.75 -12.64 18.85
CA PRO A 217 9.58 -11.60 17.85
C PRO A 217 9.62 -12.19 16.43
N PRO A 218 8.89 -11.59 15.46
CA PRO A 218 8.92 -12.03 14.07
C PRO A 218 10.34 -11.98 13.50
N LYS A 219 10.70 -13.04 12.77
CA LYS A 219 12.03 -13.15 12.16
C LYS A 219 12.04 -12.43 10.81
N VAL A 220 12.60 -11.23 10.79
CA VAL A 220 12.78 -10.39 9.61
C VAL A 220 14.21 -9.83 9.59
N PRO A 221 14.70 -9.34 8.43
CA PRO A 221 15.98 -8.63 8.38
C PRO A 221 16.02 -7.43 9.33
N ALA A 222 17.20 -7.07 9.83
CA ALA A 222 17.38 -5.88 10.65
C ALA A 222 16.96 -4.61 9.87
N GLY A 223 16.21 -3.71 10.52
CA GLY A 223 15.68 -2.50 9.89
C GLY A 223 14.38 -2.69 9.10
N PHE A 224 13.83 -3.91 9.01
CA PHE A 224 12.61 -4.16 8.24
C PHE A 224 11.41 -3.38 8.76
N TRP A 225 11.19 -3.35 10.08
CA TRP A 225 10.06 -2.63 10.66
C TRP A 225 10.17 -1.12 10.50
N ASP A 226 11.39 -0.58 10.60
CA ASP A 226 11.68 0.81 10.26
C ASP A 226 11.32 1.12 8.79
N ALA A 227 11.74 0.26 7.88
CA ALA A 227 11.48 0.45 6.46
C ALA A 227 9.97 0.38 6.14
N ILE A 228 9.20 -0.52 6.76
CA ILE A 228 7.74 -0.57 6.60
C ILE A 228 7.10 0.71 7.13
N TYR A 229 7.46 1.16 8.33
CA TYR A 229 6.99 2.40 8.93
C TYR A 229 7.27 3.62 8.04
N GLN A 230 8.51 3.78 7.60
CA GLN A 230 8.94 4.87 6.72
C GLN A 230 8.20 4.82 5.38
N TYR A 231 7.99 3.63 4.84
CA TYR A 231 7.28 3.45 3.58
C TYR A 231 5.79 3.77 3.68
N ILE A 232 5.15 3.47 4.81
CA ILE A 232 3.76 3.88 5.07
C ILE A 232 3.65 5.41 5.07
N ILE A 233 4.55 6.13 5.75
CA ILE A 233 4.58 7.60 5.73
C ILE A 233 4.81 8.10 4.29
N TYR A 234 5.83 7.57 3.62
CA TYR A 234 6.18 7.95 2.24
C TYR A 234 4.97 7.90 1.30
N ARG A 235 4.17 6.85 1.41
CA ARG A 235 2.98 6.67 0.57
C ARG A 235 1.87 7.70 0.82
N GLN A 236 1.87 8.39 1.95
CA GLN A 236 0.84 9.35 2.35
C GLN A 236 1.34 10.80 2.37
N LEU A 237 2.53 11.09 1.84
CA LEU A 237 3.10 12.43 1.89
C LEU A 237 2.32 13.47 1.08
N ASP A 238 1.52 13.06 0.10
CA ASP A 238 0.59 13.95 -0.62
C ASP A 238 -0.45 14.59 0.31
N LEU A 239 -0.82 13.95 1.42
CA LEU A 239 -1.73 14.53 2.41
C LEU A 239 -1.07 15.65 3.22
N ALA A 240 0.24 15.62 3.41
CA ALA A 240 0.95 16.68 4.13
C ALA A 240 1.11 17.96 3.29
N SER A 241 0.97 17.85 1.98
CA SER A 241 1.01 19.00 1.05
C SER A 241 0.11 18.71 -0.15
N PRO A 242 -1.21 18.78 0.01
CA PRO A 242 -2.15 18.51 -1.06
C PRO A 242 -2.01 19.52 -2.20
N GLU A 243 -2.18 19.07 -3.44
CA GLU A 243 -2.19 19.95 -4.61
C GLU A 243 -3.41 20.88 -4.61
N ASP A 244 -4.53 20.41 -4.07
CA ASP A 244 -5.75 21.19 -3.93
C ASP A 244 -5.66 22.09 -2.69
N TRP A 245 -5.59 23.40 -2.93
CA TRP A 245 -5.50 24.43 -1.89
C TRP A 245 -6.72 24.50 -0.97
N ASP A 246 -7.83 23.92 -1.37
CA ASP A 246 -9.06 23.84 -0.55
C ASP A 246 -9.02 22.66 0.44
N GLN A 247 -8.06 21.74 0.31
CA GLN A 247 -7.87 20.64 1.24
C GLN A 247 -6.86 21.01 2.34
N PRO A 248 -7.22 20.84 3.62
CA PRO A 248 -6.29 21.11 4.70
C PRO A 248 -5.13 20.09 4.70
N ALA A 249 -3.90 20.60 4.83
CA ALA A 249 -2.75 19.73 4.95
C ALA A 249 -2.80 18.94 6.28
N VAL A 250 -2.52 17.66 6.22
CA VAL A 250 -2.39 16.79 7.39
C VAL A 250 -0.99 17.00 7.99
N PRO A 251 -0.85 17.30 9.28
CA PRO A 251 0.47 17.39 9.92
C PRO A 251 1.25 16.08 9.72
N VAL A 252 2.50 16.18 9.30
CA VAL A 252 3.32 14.98 9.03
C VAL A 252 3.52 14.09 10.28
N SER A 253 3.48 14.66 11.47
CA SER A 253 3.47 13.93 12.75
C SER A 253 2.21 13.06 12.92
N VAL A 254 1.07 13.45 12.32
CA VAL A 254 -0.13 12.61 12.27
C VAL A 254 0.10 11.41 11.35
N LEU A 255 0.75 11.61 10.19
CA LEU A 255 1.13 10.51 9.31
C LEU A 255 2.11 9.55 9.99
N ALA A 256 3.07 10.09 10.76
CA ALA A 256 4.00 9.29 11.55
C ALA A 256 3.25 8.45 12.61
N ARG A 257 2.24 9.02 13.27
CA ARG A 257 1.40 8.29 14.23
C ARG A 257 0.56 7.20 13.55
N PHE A 258 -0.09 7.51 12.45
CA PHE A 258 -0.80 6.51 11.63
C PHE A 258 0.10 5.34 11.23
N ALA A 259 1.32 5.65 10.75
CA ALA A 259 2.29 4.63 10.37
C ALA A 259 2.77 3.79 11.58
N ALA A 260 2.91 4.40 12.76
CA ALA A 260 3.31 3.69 13.98
C ALA A 260 2.21 2.71 14.44
N GLU A 261 0.94 3.13 14.47
CA GLU A 261 -0.20 2.28 14.82
C GLU A 261 -0.36 1.15 13.79
N SER A 262 -0.24 1.45 12.49
CA SER A 262 -0.27 0.48 11.41
C SER A 262 0.86 -0.54 11.50
N THR A 263 2.08 -0.09 11.76
CA THR A 263 3.25 -0.98 11.90
C THR A 263 3.14 -1.86 13.15
N LEU A 264 2.58 -1.34 14.24
CA LEU A 264 2.29 -2.13 15.44
C LEU A 264 1.26 -3.24 15.15
N PHE A 265 0.18 -2.93 14.43
CA PHE A 265 -0.80 -3.93 13.99
C PHE A 265 -0.12 -5.03 13.13
N ILE A 266 0.63 -4.62 12.11
CA ILE A 266 1.34 -5.53 11.20
C ILE A 266 2.31 -6.42 11.99
N TYR A 267 3.02 -5.85 12.97
CA TYR A 267 3.93 -6.59 13.82
C TYR A 267 3.21 -7.66 14.64
N LEU A 268 2.10 -7.32 15.29
CA LEU A 268 1.33 -8.28 16.08
C LEU A 268 0.64 -9.34 15.20
N GLU A 269 0.17 -8.96 14.00
CA GLU A 269 -0.36 -9.89 13.02
C GLU A 269 0.73 -10.88 12.54
N ALA A 270 1.95 -10.40 12.34
CA ALA A 270 3.10 -11.25 12.02
C ALA A 270 3.45 -12.22 13.17
N VAL A 271 3.32 -11.79 14.43
CA VAL A 271 3.47 -12.67 15.61
C VAL A 271 2.37 -13.74 15.63
N ARG A 272 1.13 -13.36 15.30
CA ARG A 272 -0.03 -14.25 15.27
C ARG A 272 0.14 -15.34 14.20
N THR A 273 0.43 -14.93 12.97
CA THR A 273 0.43 -15.80 11.79
C THR A 273 1.77 -16.49 11.53
N GLY A 274 2.88 -15.89 11.96
CA GLY A 274 4.24 -16.33 11.62
C GLY A 274 4.67 -15.95 10.21
N ASP A 275 3.90 -15.12 9.48
CA ASP A 275 4.21 -14.62 8.13
C ASP A 275 4.23 -13.09 8.09
N PRO A 276 5.37 -12.45 8.39
CA PRO A 276 5.47 -11.00 8.43
C PRO A 276 5.22 -10.33 7.07
N PHE A 277 5.54 -10.97 5.97
CA PHE A 277 5.34 -10.41 4.63
C PHE A 277 3.86 -10.39 4.27
N ARG A 278 3.14 -11.47 4.60
CA ARG A 278 1.69 -11.51 4.41
C ARG A 278 0.97 -10.54 5.34
N ALA A 279 1.45 -10.35 6.57
CA ALA A 279 0.89 -9.38 7.49
C ALA A 279 0.91 -7.95 6.91
N VAL A 280 2.04 -7.54 6.28
CA VAL A 280 2.15 -6.25 5.58
C VAL A 280 1.14 -6.16 4.44
N SER A 281 1.13 -7.13 3.53
CA SER A 281 0.25 -7.04 2.35
C SER A 281 -1.23 -7.12 2.74
N ARG A 282 -1.58 -7.89 3.76
CA ARG A 282 -2.95 -8.01 4.25
C ARG A 282 -3.47 -6.72 4.89
N TRP A 283 -2.61 -6.04 5.67
CA TRP A 283 -2.92 -4.73 6.21
C TRP A 283 -3.15 -3.71 5.08
N SER A 284 -2.27 -3.69 4.08
CA SER A 284 -2.40 -2.77 2.95
C SER A 284 -3.67 -3.04 2.12
N GLU A 285 -4.05 -4.30 1.90
CA GLU A 285 -5.32 -4.68 1.25
C GLU A 285 -6.53 -4.13 2.02
N GLN A 286 -6.50 -4.19 3.35
CA GLN A 286 -7.59 -3.74 4.22
C GLN A 286 -7.65 -2.23 4.39
N ILE A 287 -6.50 -1.58 4.56
CA ILE A 287 -6.43 -0.17 4.97
C ILE A 287 -6.10 0.74 3.80
N GLU A 288 -5.01 0.48 3.06
CA GLU A 288 -4.55 1.42 2.03
C GLU A 288 -5.35 1.36 0.72
N TYR A 289 -5.99 0.23 0.42
CA TYR A 289 -6.79 0.06 -0.80
C TYR A 289 -8.28 0.30 -0.58
N ASP A 290 -8.70 0.53 0.64
CA ASP A 290 -10.00 1.09 0.96
C ASP A 290 -9.82 2.57 1.33
N THR A 291 -10.30 3.45 0.46
CA THR A 291 -10.08 4.90 0.59
C THR A 291 -10.74 5.46 1.85
N ASP A 292 -11.86 4.91 2.27
CA ASP A 292 -12.59 5.38 3.43
C ASP A 292 -11.89 4.92 4.71
N ASN A 293 -11.41 3.68 4.77
CA ASN A 293 -10.72 3.15 5.93
C ASN A 293 -9.49 3.98 6.35
N TRP A 294 -8.57 4.27 5.42
CA TRP A 294 -7.38 5.04 5.79
C TRP A 294 -7.69 6.52 6.03
N ARG A 295 -8.67 7.08 5.31
CA ARG A 295 -9.09 8.48 5.49
C ARG A 295 -9.69 8.68 6.87
N ASP A 296 -10.63 7.86 7.29
CA ASP A 296 -11.28 7.95 8.58
C ASP A 296 -10.28 7.86 9.73
N GLN A 297 -9.30 6.95 9.65
CA GLN A 297 -8.23 6.85 10.65
C GLN A 297 -7.37 8.12 10.71
N ILE A 298 -6.98 8.69 9.57
CA ILE A 298 -6.18 9.92 9.55
C ILE A 298 -6.99 11.13 10.02
N GLU A 299 -8.27 11.22 9.70
CA GLU A 299 -9.17 12.30 10.18
C GLU A 299 -9.35 12.24 11.69
N GLU A 300 -9.54 11.07 12.26
CA GLU A 300 -9.61 10.87 13.71
C GLU A 300 -8.31 11.30 14.40
N LEU A 301 -7.16 10.83 13.91
CA LEU A 301 -5.85 11.21 14.44
C LEU A 301 -5.58 12.71 14.31
N THR A 302 -6.00 13.34 13.21
CA THR A 302 -5.88 14.79 12.98
C THR A 302 -6.74 15.55 13.99
N SER A 303 -7.96 15.10 14.23
CA SER A 303 -8.87 15.71 15.20
C SER A 303 -8.29 15.66 16.63
N HIS A 304 -7.73 14.53 17.04
CA HIS A 304 -7.06 14.36 18.33
C HIS A 304 -5.80 15.25 18.44
N PHE A 305 -5.03 15.37 17.36
CA PHE A 305 -3.84 16.21 17.31
C PHE A 305 -4.18 17.69 17.53
N LEU A 306 -5.20 18.22 16.84
CA LEU A 306 -5.64 19.61 16.94
C LEU A 306 -6.20 19.94 18.33
N ILE A 307 -6.90 18.99 18.98
CA ILE A 307 -7.38 19.18 20.36
C ILE A 307 -6.22 19.27 21.36
N SER A 308 -5.16 18.51 21.12
CA SER A 308 -3.98 18.45 22.00
C SER A 308 -2.98 19.59 21.78
N ASN A 309 -3.04 20.27 20.62
CA ASN A 309 -2.17 21.36 20.21
C ASN A 309 -3.00 22.54 19.64
N PRO A 310 -3.83 23.24 20.49
CA PRO A 310 -4.74 24.29 20.06
C PRO A 310 -4.05 25.56 19.57
#